data_f78a3eb31ec6b9fdadba35a8bea522cf
#
_entry.id   f78a3eb31ec6b9fdadba35a8bea522cf
#
_cell.length_a   1.000
_cell.length_b   1.000
_cell.length_c   1.000
_cell.angle_alpha   90.00
_cell.angle_beta   90.00
_cell.angle_gamma   90.00
#
_symmetry.space_group_name_H-M   'P 1'
#
loop_
_entity.id
_entity.type
_entity.pdbx_description
1 polymer ?
#
loop_
_entity_poly.entity_id
_entity_poly.type
_entity_poly.pdbx_seq_one_letter_code
_entity_poly.pdbx_strand_id
1 'polypeptide(L)'
;SKDHAIIPSASLIPDNDPSVLFNTAGMQPLVPYLLGEPHPLGRRLANAQKCLRTDDIDKVGDAVHLTFFEMLGNWSLGDYFQAEAIAWSWEFLTDSQWLGLPADHLAASVFAGDADAPFDRCSYELWQQVGLPAKRLAKLGKENNWWGLASHLGPCGPDTEVFYWTGPEPAPEIFEPNDPAWVEIWNNVFMAYDEQADGSFVPLKQRNVDTGLGLERVLAVLNHESDIYLSDLFQPIINYLEKVSGRRYLDEVRTFRIIADHLRASTFLLADEQAVTPSNKDQGYILRRLIRRAVRLVYNWPMPASEILSGVAEQIIATMGETYPELVRRHDFIIAEITKEINKFNHTLDRGLKEFARLVGDSRLISGVDAFMLYQSYGFPLEMTKELAQEQGGTVDEAGFQEE
;
A
#
# COMPACT_ATOMS: atom_id res chain seq x y z
N SER A 1 -6.76 15.11 19.73
CA SER A 1 -7.42 16.25 20.34
C SER A 1 -8.96 16.20 20.30
N LYS A 2 -9.57 15.24 19.61
CA LYS A 2 -11.02 15.02 19.56
C LYS A 2 -11.43 13.82 20.44
N ASP A 3 -10.69 13.60 21.55
CA ASP A 3 -10.90 12.56 22.55
C ASP A 3 -10.84 11.12 22.02
N HIS A 4 -10.00 10.87 21.00
CA HIS A 4 -9.71 9.54 20.52
C HIS A 4 -8.66 8.86 21.41
N ALA A 5 -8.93 7.61 21.81
CA ALA A 5 -7.94 6.75 22.45
C ALA A 5 -6.94 6.24 21.40
N ILE A 6 -5.67 6.38 21.70
CA ILE A 6 -4.61 5.85 20.84
C ILE A 6 -4.47 4.36 21.09
N ILE A 7 -4.59 3.54 20.04
CA ILE A 7 -4.39 2.11 20.08
C ILE A 7 -3.09 1.72 19.33
N PRO A 8 -2.42 0.64 19.71
CA PRO A 8 -1.22 0.19 18.99
C PRO A 8 -1.57 -0.30 17.57
N SER A 9 -0.56 -0.28 16.68
CA SER A 9 -0.65 -0.97 15.39
C SER A 9 -0.78 -2.48 15.63
N ALA A 10 -1.70 -3.13 14.96
CA ALA A 10 -1.77 -4.59 14.91
C ALA A 10 -0.61 -5.17 14.08
N SER A 11 -0.44 -6.51 14.15
CA SER A 11 0.42 -7.27 13.25
C SER A 11 0.05 -7.03 11.77
N LEU A 12 1.01 -7.22 10.86
CA LEU A 12 0.72 -7.28 9.42
C LEU A 12 -0.11 -8.52 9.05
N ILE A 13 -0.03 -9.57 9.86
CA ILE A 13 -0.78 -10.81 9.66
C ILE A 13 -2.11 -10.71 10.42
N PRO A 14 -3.25 -10.87 9.75
CA PRO A 14 -4.55 -10.79 10.41
C PRO A 14 -4.78 -11.97 11.35
N ASP A 15 -5.24 -11.69 12.59
CA ASP A 15 -5.52 -12.73 13.58
C ASP A 15 -6.87 -13.44 13.33
N ASN A 16 -7.85 -12.74 12.73
CA ASN A 16 -9.24 -13.18 12.67
C ASN A 16 -9.84 -13.18 11.27
N ASP A 17 -9.04 -12.99 10.22
CA ASP A 17 -9.50 -12.97 8.83
C ASP A 17 -8.64 -13.89 7.94
N PRO A 18 -9.03 -15.16 7.76
CA PRO A 18 -8.30 -16.10 6.89
C PRO A 18 -8.50 -15.82 5.39
N SER A 19 -9.37 -14.89 5.02
CA SER A 19 -9.64 -14.56 3.61
C SER A 19 -8.54 -13.72 2.97
N VAL A 20 -7.69 -13.08 3.77
CA VAL A 20 -6.60 -12.22 3.33
C VAL A 20 -5.28 -12.62 3.96
N LEU A 21 -4.18 -12.43 3.24
CA LEU A 21 -2.84 -12.76 3.74
C LEU A 21 -2.31 -11.72 4.71
N PHE A 22 -2.71 -10.46 4.57
CA PHE A 22 -2.19 -9.33 5.32
C PHE A 22 -3.29 -8.33 5.69
N ASN A 23 -3.05 -7.56 6.72
CA ASN A 23 -3.86 -6.38 7.03
C ASN A 23 -3.61 -5.29 5.98
N THR A 24 -4.60 -5.02 5.14
CA THR A 24 -4.55 -4.08 4.02
C THR A 24 -5.09 -2.68 4.36
N ALA A 25 -5.78 -2.56 5.51
CA ALA A 25 -6.37 -1.32 5.99
C ALA A 25 -6.44 -1.29 7.52
N GLY A 26 -6.48 -0.07 8.08
CA GLY A 26 -6.50 0.13 9.51
C GLY A 26 -7.71 -0.45 10.24
N MET A 27 -8.83 -0.59 9.54
CA MET A 27 -10.06 -1.10 10.13
C MET A 27 -10.11 -2.64 10.28
N GLN A 28 -9.30 -3.42 9.56
CA GLN A 28 -9.39 -4.88 9.59
C GLN A 28 -9.29 -5.49 11.00
N PRO A 29 -8.36 -5.06 11.86
CA PRO A 29 -8.31 -5.52 13.24
C PRO A 29 -9.52 -5.10 14.08
N LEU A 30 -10.31 -4.13 13.60
CA LEU A 30 -11.45 -3.54 14.31
C LEU A 30 -12.81 -4.07 13.85
N VAL A 31 -12.87 -5.00 12.92
CA VAL A 31 -14.12 -5.56 12.35
C VAL A 31 -15.13 -5.98 13.44
N PRO A 32 -14.78 -6.72 14.52
CA PRO A 32 -15.75 -7.08 15.54
C PRO A 32 -16.42 -5.86 16.20
N TYR A 33 -15.66 -4.79 16.42
CA TYR A 33 -16.14 -3.56 17.05
C TYR A 33 -17.02 -2.72 16.09
N LEU A 34 -16.69 -2.75 14.80
CA LEU A 34 -17.50 -2.14 13.74
C LEU A 34 -18.84 -2.86 13.56
N LEU A 35 -18.89 -4.16 13.85
CA LEU A 35 -20.11 -4.97 13.88
C LEU A 35 -20.91 -4.82 15.19
N GLY A 36 -20.40 -4.06 16.17
CA GLY A 36 -21.13 -3.67 17.38
C GLY A 36 -20.64 -4.27 18.68
N GLU A 37 -19.51 -4.98 18.70
CA GLU A 37 -18.87 -5.32 19.96
C GLU A 37 -18.30 -4.07 20.65
N PRO A 38 -18.36 -3.97 21.99
CA PRO A 38 -17.79 -2.84 22.70
C PRO A 38 -16.26 -2.92 22.74
N HIS A 39 -15.59 -1.86 22.26
CA HIS A 39 -14.14 -1.77 22.40
C HIS A 39 -13.74 -1.32 23.83
N PRO A 40 -12.72 -1.94 24.47
CA PRO A 40 -12.35 -1.68 25.86
C PRO A 40 -11.89 -0.23 26.12
N LEU A 41 -11.35 0.46 25.11
CA LEU A 41 -10.89 1.85 25.23
C LEU A 41 -11.92 2.89 24.80
N GLY A 42 -13.15 2.49 24.47
CA GLY A 42 -14.22 3.39 24.13
C GLY A 42 -14.59 3.39 22.65
N ARG A 43 -15.28 4.45 22.21
CA ARG A 43 -15.94 4.51 20.90
C ARG A 43 -15.19 5.38 19.88
N ARG A 44 -14.17 6.11 20.31
CA ARG A 44 -13.29 6.92 19.45
C ARG A 44 -11.87 6.38 19.56
N LEU A 45 -11.36 5.88 18.45
CA LEU A 45 -10.04 5.25 18.39
C LEU A 45 -9.19 5.92 17.30
N ALA A 46 -7.87 5.90 17.46
CA ALA A 46 -6.93 6.33 16.45
C ALA A 46 -5.61 5.55 16.54
N ASN A 47 -4.96 5.32 15.41
CA ASN A 47 -3.58 4.79 15.37
C ASN A 47 -2.88 5.13 14.06
N ALA A 48 -1.61 4.70 13.97
CA ALA A 48 -0.89 4.49 12.73
C ALA A 48 -0.79 2.97 12.52
N GLN A 49 -1.55 2.43 11.57
CA GLN A 49 -1.58 0.99 11.28
C GLN A 49 -0.60 0.63 10.17
N LYS A 50 0.26 -0.35 10.44
CA LYS A 50 1.07 -1.02 9.41
C LYS A 50 0.16 -1.79 8.46
N CYS A 51 0.21 -1.50 7.17
CA CYS A 51 -0.59 -2.15 6.13
C CYS A 51 0.30 -2.74 5.04
N LEU A 52 -0.17 -3.83 4.41
CA LEU A 52 0.51 -4.43 3.27
C LEU A 52 -0.51 -4.86 2.22
N ARG A 53 -0.37 -4.31 0.99
CA ARG A 53 -1.22 -4.62 -0.16
C ARG A 53 -0.44 -5.37 -1.23
N THR A 54 -0.87 -6.60 -1.51
CA THR A 54 -0.24 -7.46 -2.52
C THR A 54 -0.62 -7.09 -3.94
N ASP A 55 -1.81 -6.53 -4.14
CA ASP A 55 -2.34 -6.15 -5.46
C ASP A 55 -1.61 -4.94 -6.06
N ASP A 56 -0.93 -4.17 -5.22
CA ASP A 56 -0.14 -3.02 -5.66
C ASP A 56 1.31 -3.38 -6.01
N ILE A 57 1.80 -4.59 -5.70
CA ILE A 57 3.19 -5.00 -5.95
C ILE A 57 3.62 -4.76 -7.42
N ASP A 58 2.74 -5.03 -8.38
CA ASP A 58 3.05 -4.88 -9.80
C ASP A 58 3.02 -3.42 -10.28
N LYS A 59 2.33 -2.54 -9.55
CA LYS A 59 2.30 -1.09 -9.79
C LYS A 59 3.51 -0.39 -9.20
N VAL A 60 4.14 -0.97 -8.15
CA VAL A 60 5.33 -0.40 -7.52
C VAL A 60 6.43 -0.12 -8.54
N GLY A 61 6.97 1.08 -8.45
CA GLY A 61 7.90 1.67 -9.41
C GLY A 61 7.37 2.98 -10.00
N ASP A 62 6.08 3.30 -9.83
CA ASP A 62 5.55 4.65 -10.00
C ASP A 62 5.85 5.54 -8.77
N ALA A 63 5.29 6.76 -8.73
CA ALA A 63 5.59 7.75 -7.70
C ALA A 63 4.77 7.63 -6.42
N VAL A 64 3.75 6.75 -6.36
CA VAL A 64 2.71 6.80 -5.31
C VAL A 64 2.27 5.44 -4.75
N HIS A 65 2.57 4.32 -5.42
CA HIS A 65 2.20 3.00 -4.94
C HIS A 65 3.29 2.36 -4.08
N LEU A 66 2.83 1.74 -2.99
CA LEU A 66 3.66 1.02 -2.02
C LEU A 66 3.07 -0.35 -1.72
N THR A 67 3.93 -1.36 -1.53
CA THR A 67 3.55 -2.66 -0.99
C THR A 67 3.25 -2.57 0.51
N PHE A 68 4.19 -2.00 1.27
CA PHE A 68 4.03 -1.70 2.69
C PHE A 68 3.88 -0.19 2.89
N PHE A 69 2.91 0.22 3.69
CA PHE A 69 2.69 1.63 4.04
C PHE A 69 2.07 1.76 5.42
N GLU A 70 2.11 2.97 5.96
CA GLU A 70 1.50 3.33 7.23
C GLU A 70 0.20 4.10 6.97
N MET A 71 -0.90 3.59 7.53
CA MET A 71 -2.20 4.24 7.44
C MET A 71 -2.52 4.90 8.78
N LEU A 72 -2.59 6.22 8.79
CA LEU A 72 -3.14 6.95 9.92
C LEU A 72 -4.64 6.83 9.88
N GLY A 73 -5.23 6.27 10.95
CA GLY A 73 -6.66 6.02 11.02
C GLY A 73 -7.30 6.65 12.25
N ASN A 74 -8.56 7.06 12.11
CA ASN A 74 -9.43 7.35 13.24
C ASN A 74 -10.80 6.73 13.00
N TRP A 75 -11.37 6.18 14.07
CA TRP A 75 -12.63 5.43 14.04
C TRP A 75 -13.65 6.01 15.00
N SER A 76 -14.91 6.01 14.52
CA SER A 76 -16.09 6.20 15.36
C SER A 76 -16.89 4.91 15.41
N LEU A 77 -16.99 4.31 16.57
CA LEU A 77 -17.83 3.13 16.81
C LEU A 77 -19.23 3.57 17.26
N GLY A 78 -19.99 4.13 16.31
CA GLY A 78 -21.35 4.64 16.54
C GLY A 78 -21.42 5.88 17.44
N ASP A 79 -20.40 6.74 17.46
CA ASP A 79 -20.36 7.98 18.25
C ASP A 79 -20.62 9.21 17.36
N TYR A 80 -19.71 9.57 16.47
CA TYR A 80 -19.88 10.63 15.47
C TYR A 80 -20.01 10.03 14.07
N PHE A 81 -20.42 10.85 13.08
CA PHE A 81 -20.58 10.41 11.70
C PHE A 81 -20.08 11.47 10.70
N GLN A 82 -20.71 11.59 9.52
CA GLN A 82 -20.26 12.39 8.38
C GLN A 82 -19.91 13.84 8.75
N ALA A 83 -20.76 14.52 9.51
CA ALA A 83 -20.60 15.94 9.79
C ALA A 83 -19.31 16.26 10.55
N GLU A 84 -19.05 15.53 11.62
CA GLU A 84 -17.84 15.67 12.42
C GLU A 84 -16.62 15.17 11.67
N ALA A 85 -16.72 14.00 10.99
CA ALA A 85 -15.61 13.42 10.25
C ALA A 85 -15.09 14.38 9.18
N ILE A 86 -15.97 14.92 8.33
CA ILE A 86 -15.58 15.85 7.26
C ILE A 86 -15.05 17.18 7.83
N ALA A 87 -15.71 17.73 8.84
CA ALA A 87 -15.26 18.96 9.47
C ALA A 87 -13.88 18.82 10.12
N TRP A 88 -13.62 17.71 10.80
CA TRP A 88 -12.31 17.43 11.43
C TRP A 88 -11.22 17.09 10.41
N SER A 89 -11.56 16.38 9.33
CA SER A 89 -10.62 16.14 8.23
C SER A 89 -10.21 17.46 7.59
N TRP A 90 -11.15 18.33 7.29
CA TRP A 90 -10.86 19.66 6.74
C TRP A 90 -10.00 20.51 7.67
N GLU A 91 -10.37 20.59 8.97
CA GLU A 91 -9.58 21.27 10.00
C GLU A 91 -8.16 20.72 10.05
N PHE A 92 -8.00 19.38 10.09
CA PHE A 92 -6.67 18.76 10.18
C PHE A 92 -5.81 19.03 8.95
N LEU A 93 -6.40 19.03 7.77
CA LEU A 93 -5.66 19.28 6.53
C LEU A 93 -5.27 20.77 6.38
N THR A 94 -6.18 21.70 6.70
CA THR A 94 -6.02 23.11 6.29
C THR A 94 -5.59 24.06 7.40
N ASP A 95 -5.84 23.74 8.68
CA ASP A 95 -5.45 24.62 9.78
C ASP A 95 -3.93 24.57 10.00
N SER A 96 -3.32 25.76 10.14
CA SER A 96 -1.88 25.93 10.35
C SER A 96 -1.33 25.34 11.66
N GLN A 97 -2.21 25.00 12.61
CA GLN A 97 -1.83 24.27 13.83
C GLN A 97 -1.64 22.76 13.55
N TRP A 98 -2.08 22.27 12.40
CA TRP A 98 -1.97 20.89 11.95
C TRP A 98 -1.12 20.80 10.68
N LEU A 99 -1.67 20.31 9.57
CA LEU A 99 -0.90 20.15 8.33
C LEU A 99 -0.76 21.43 7.54
N GLY A 100 -1.68 22.39 7.66
CA GLY A 100 -1.60 23.71 7.02
C GLY A 100 -1.58 23.69 5.51
N LEU A 101 -2.16 22.65 4.89
CA LEU A 101 -2.20 22.51 3.43
C LEU A 101 -3.06 23.61 2.79
N PRO A 102 -2.65 24.18 1.67
CA PRO A 102 -3.42 25.19 0.97
C PRO A 102 -4.75 24.60 0.46
N ALA A 103 -5.87 25.20 0.86
CA ALA A 103 -7.21 24.73 0.54
C ALA A 103 -7.53 24.71 -0.96
N ASP A 104 -6.85 25.56 -1.74
CA ASP A 104 -6.97 25.61 -3.21
C ASP A 104 -6.23 24.48 -3.92
N HIS A 105 -5.46 23.66 -3.21
CA HIS A 105 -4.84 22.41 -3.69
C HIS A 105 -5.67 21.19 -3.34
N LEU A 106 -6.77 21.32 -2.59
CA LEU A 106 -7.59 20.20 -2.18
C LEU A 106 -8.80 20.00 -3.09
N ALA A 107 -9.15 18.75 -3.31
CA ALA A 107 -10.36 18.30 -3.97
C ALA A 107 -10.91 17.07 -3.23
N ALA A 108 -12.16 16.71 -3.47
CA ALA A 108 -12.73 15.49 -2.92
C ALA A 108 -13.66 14.79 -3.91
N SER A 109 -13.86 13.49 -3.70
CA SER A 109 -14.89 12.70 -4.37
C SER A 109 -15.96 12.26 -3.38
N VAL A 110 -17.13 11.95 -3.87
CA VAL A 110 -18.23 11.37 -3.09
C VAL A 110 -18.97 10.33 -3.91
N PHE A 111 -19.59 9.37 -3.26
CA PHE A 111 -20.36 8.32 -3.92
C PHE A 111 -21.55 8.89 -4.73
N ALA A 112 -21.60 8.55 -6.02
CA ALA A 112 -22.63 9.04 -6.95
C ALA A 112 -23.99 8.39 -6.77
N GLY A 113 -24.07 7.26 -6.03
CA GLY A 113 -25.25 6.42 -5.90
C GLY A 113 -25.37 5.39 -7.01
N ASP A 114 -26.03 4.28 -6.68
CA ASP A 114 -26.38 3.19 -7.60
C ASP A 114 -27.70 2.50 -7.15
N ALA A 115 -27.89 1.24 -7.60
CA ALA A 115 -29.08 0.45 -7.23
C ALA A 115 -29.09 0.02 -5.76
N ASP A 116 -27.91 -0.09 -5.11
CA ASP A 116 -27.75 -0.59 -3.75
C ASP A 116 -27.84 0.53 -2.71
N ALA A 117 -27.34 1.72 -3.04
CA ALA A 117 -27.32 2.85 -2.12
C ALA A 117 -27.50 4.19 -2.88
N PRO A 118 -28.19 5.17 -2.26
CA PRO A 118 -28.42 6.46 -2.89
C PRO A 118 -27.14 7.30 -2.96
N PHE A 119 -27.17 8.34 -3.83
CA PHE A 119 -26.13 9.37 -3.87
C PHE A 119 -25.88 9.97 -2.47
N ASP A 120 -24.60 10.04 -2.08
CA ASP A 120 -24.19 10.63 -0.80
C ASP A 120 -24.25 12.16 -0.85
N ARG A 121 -25.50 12.65 -0.84
CA ARG A 121 -25.80 14.07 -0.79
C ARG A 121 -25.27 14.72 0.47
N CYS A 122 -25.25 14.00 1.59
CA CYS A 122 -24.82 14.53 2.89
C CYS A 122 -23.33 14.93 2.84
N SER A 123 -22.46 14.03 2.43
CA SER A 123 -21.02 14.33 2.28
C SER A 123 -20.78 15.44 1.26
N TYR A 124 -21.51 15.43 0.13
CA TYR A 124 -21.40 16.48 -0.89
C TYR A 124 -21.72 17.88 -0.35
N GLU A 125 -22.77 18.01 0.42
CA GLU A 125 -23.19 19.29 1.03
C GLU A 125 -22.23 19.70 2.17
N LEU A 126 -21.75 18.75 2.98
CA LEU A 126 -20.81 19.00 4.07
C LEU A 126 -19.46 19.52 3.56
N TRP A 127 -18.92 18.96 2.47
CA TRP A 127 -17.69 19.48 1.85
C TRP A 127 -17.84 20.93 1.38
N GLN A 128 -19.01 21.30 0.82
CA GLN A 128 -19.26 22.68 0.44
C GLN A 128 -19.39 23.60 1.67
N GLN A 129 -20.00 23.12 2.74
CA GLN A 129 -20.13 23.89 3.99
C GLN A 129 -18.78 24.20 4.65
N VAL A 130 -17.80 23.28 4.58
CA VAL A 130 -16.44 23.54 5.10
C VAL A 130 -15.58 24.40 4.18
N GLY A 131 -16.06 24.72 2.96
CA GLY A 131 -15.43 25.67 2.05
C GLY A 131 -14.89 25.08 0.75
N LEU A 132 -15.04 23.77 0.49
CA LEU A 132 -14.60 23.17 -0.77
C LEU A 132 -15.59 23.52 -1.90
N PRO A 133 -15.13 24.19 -3.01
CA PRO A 133 -16.04 24.60 -4.08
C PRO A 133 -16.62 23.39 -4.83
N ALA A 134 -17.85 23.49 -5.32
CA ALA A 134 -18.51 22.41 -6.06
C ALA A 134 -17.71 21.89 -7.27
N LYS A 135 -16.90 22.74 -7.92
CA LYS A 135 -16.03 22.37 -9.03
C LYS A 135 -14.81 21.49 -8.60
N ARG A 136 -14.55 21.40 -7.30
CA ARG A 136 -13.54 20.53 -6.67
C ARG A 136 -14.16 19.27 -6.06
N LEU A 137 -15.44 18.99 -6.36
CA LEU A 137 -16.16 17.82 -5.89
C LEU A 137 -16.59 16.94 -7.06
N ALA A 138 -16.01 15.74 -7.17
CA ALA A 138 -16.43 14.72 -8.11
C ALA A 138 -17.49 13.79 -7.50
N LYS A 139 -18.35 13.23 -8.35
CA LYS A 139 -19.31 12.18 -8.00
C LYS A 139 -18.90 10.93 -8.76
N LEU A 140 -18.42 9.94 -8.04
CA LEU A 140 -17.85 8.74 -8.64
C LEU A 140 -18.66 7.50 -8.24
N GLY A 141 -18.54 6.45 -9.04
CA GLY A 141 -19.24 5.19 -8.83
C GLY A 141 -18.67 4.35 -7.70
N LYS A 142 -19.23 3.16 -7.56
CA LYS A 142 -18.87 2.20 -6.50
C LYS A 142 -17.43 1.73 -6.60
N GLU A 143 -16.86 1.73 -7.77
CA GLU A 143 -15.47 1.37 -8.04
C GLU A 143 -14.44 2.35 -7.42
N ASN A 144 -14.89 3.57 -7.07
CA ASN A 144 -14.02 4.59 -6.48
C ASN A 144 -14.48 5.03 -5.09
N ASN A 145 -15.79 5.16 -4.86
CA ASN A 145 -16.33 5.71 -3.61
C ASN A 145 -17.25 4.75 -2.84
N TRP A 146 -16.84 3.49 -2.78
CA TRP A 146 -17.42 2.48 -1.91
C TRP A 146 -16.33 1.59 -1.32
N TRP A 147 -16.24 1.53 -0.01
CA TRP A 147 -15.26 0.70 0.65
C TRP A 147 -15.90 -0.47 1.40
N GLY A 148 -15.28 -1.63 1.32
CA GLY A 148 -15.62 -2.84 2.02
C GLY A 148 -14.45 -3.81 2.07
N LEU A 149 -14.56 -4.89 2.82
CA LEU A 149 -13.53 -5.93 2.90
C LEU A 149 -13.36 -6.66 1.56
N ALA A 150 -12.13 -7.09 1.27
CA ALA A 150 -11.84 -7.89 0.06
C ALA A 150 -12.59 -9.24 0.01
N SER A 151 -13.02 -9.74 1.17
CA SER A 151 -13.89 -10.92 1.28
C SER A 151 -15.32 -10.70 0.79
N HIS A 152 -15.72 -9.44 0.52
CA HIS A 152 -17.11 -9.04 0.26
C HIS A 152 -18.08 -9.50 1.36
N LEU A 153 -17.64 -9.48 2.62
CA LEU A 153 -18.44 -9.83 3.79
C LEU A 153 -18.09 -8.88 4.93
N GLY A 154 -19.09 -8.26 5.54
CA GLY A 154 -18.90 -7.42 6.72
C GLY A 154 -19.17 -5.93 6.51
N PRO A 155 -18.66 -5.07 7.41
CA PRO A 155 -18.97 -3.66 7.41
C PRO A 155 -18.44 -2.96 6.17
N CYS A 156 -19.31 -2.20 5.51
CA CYS A 156 -19.02 -1.45 4.29
C CYS A 156 -19.87 -0.20 4.17
N GLY A 157 -19.58 0.63 3.19
CA GLY A 157 -20.40 1.82 2.90
C GLY A 157 -19.76 2.77 1.91
N PRO A 158 -20.51 3.84 1.55
CA PRO A 158 -19.97 4.91 0.73
C PRO A 158 -18.82 5.60 1.44
N ASP A 159 -17.89 6.08 0.66
CA ASP A 159 -16.76 6.84 1.15
C ASP A 159 -16.61 8.18 0.42
N THR A 160 -15.69 8.99 0.92
CA THR A 160 -15.27 10.25 0.33
C THR A 160 -13.75 10.36 0.44
N GLU A 161 -13.12 10.44 -0.71
CA GLU A 161 -11.67 10.58 -0.82
C GLU A 161 -11.28 12.04 -0.93
N VAL A 162 -10.14 12.39 -0.33
CA VAL A 162 -9.52 13.72 -0.43
C VAL A 162 -8.26 13.62 -1.26
N PHE A 163 -8.15 14.50 -2.23
CA PHE A 163 -7.03 14.60 -3.16
C PHE A 163 -6.26 15.90 -2.94
N TYR A 164 -4.96 15.83 -3.17
CA TYR A 164 -4.07 16.98 -3.18
C TYR A 164 -3.41 17.14 -4.56
N TRP A 165 -3.34 18.37 -5.05
CA TRP A 165 -2.68 18.70 -6.31
C TRP A 165 -1.17 18.73 -6.14
N THR A 166 -0.45 17.87 -6.85
CA THR A 166 1.03 17.78 -6.88
C THR A 166 1.64 18.26 -8.19
N GLY A 167 0.82 18.74 -9.12
CA GLY A 167 1.25 19.23 -10.42
C GLY A 167 1.73 20.69 -10.40
N PRO A 168 1.99 21.26 -11.57
CA PRO A 168 2.42 22.65 -11.71
C PRO A 168 1.40 23.65 -11.13
N GLU A 169 1.92 24.74 -10.58
CA GLU A 169 1.13 25.88 -10.10
C GLU A 169 0.59 26.76 -11.24
N PRO A 170 -0.62 27.32 -11.12
CA PRO A 170 -1.59 27.10 -10.02
C PRO A 170 -2.34 25.78 -10.18
N ALA A 171 -2.86 25.25 -9.06
CA ALA A 171 -3.74 24.10 -9.11
C ALA A 171 -4.98 24.38 -10.00
N PRO A 172 -5.44 23.39 -10.82
CA PRO A 172 -6.60 23.59 -11.70
C PRO A 172 -7.86 23.99 -10.92
N GLU A 173 -8.71 24.83 -11.50
CA GLU A 173 -9.97 25.20 -10.86
C GLU A 173 -10.97 24.05 -10.75
N ILE A 174 -10.92 23.11 -11.70
CA ILE A 174 -11.80 21.94 -11.79
C ILE A 174 -11.01 20.71 -11.40
N PHE A 175 -11.59 19.88 -10.57
CA PHE A 175 -11.04 18.58 -10.23
C PHE A 175 -11.34 17.55 -11.32
N GLU A 176 -10.26 16.98 -11.88
CA GLU A 176 -10.32 15.89 -12.87
C GLU A 176 -9.77 14.63 -12.19
N PRO A 177 -10.62 13.71 -11.71
CA PRO A 177 -10.18 12.56 -10.92
C PRO A 177 -9.17 11.62 -11.61
N ASN A 178 -9.13 11.65 -12.94
CA ASN A 178 -8.22 10.82 -13.74
C ASN A 178 -6.87 11.49 -14.03
N ASP A 179 -6.67 12.74 -13.63
CA ASP A 179 -5.37 13.40 -13.75
C ASP A 179 -4.45 12.90 -12.63
N PRO A 180 -3.32 12.22 -12.96
CA PRO A 180 -2.42 11.63 -11.97
C PRO A 180 -1.74 12.64 -11.04
N ALA A 181 -1.80 13.93 -11.35
CA ALA A 181 -1.31 14.98 -10.47
C ALA A 181 -2.24 15.26 -9.27
N TRP A 182 -3.49 14.80 -9.33
CA TRP A 182 -4.37 14.72 -8.16
C TRP A 182 -4.09 13.42 -7.42
N VAL A 183 -3.35 13.50 -6.32
CA VAL A 183 -2.99 12.34 -5.51
C VAL A 183 -3.97 12.20 -4.35
N GLU A 184 -4.64 11.05 -4.24
CA GLU A 184 -5.45 10.70 -3.07
C GLU A 184 -4.55 10.62 -1.85
N ILE A 185 -4.89 11.40 -0.80
CA ILE A 185 -4.16 11.45 0.47
C ILE A 185 -4.95 10.90 1.65
N TRP A 186 -6.28 10.94 1.60
CA TRP A 186 -7.15 10.50 2.70
C TRP A 186 -8.47 9.94 2.18
N ASN A 187 -8.93 8.84 2.78
CA ASN A 187 -10.27 8.32 2.56
C ASN A 187 -11.07 8.30 3.88
N ASN A 188 -12.32 8.77 3.86
CA ASN A 188 -13.27 8.70 4.95
C ASN A 188 -14.43 7.79 4.56
N VAL A 189 -14.52 6.62 5.19
CA VAL A 189 -15.57 5.63 4.93
C VAL A 189 -16.71 5.77 5.94
N PHE A 190 -17.92 5.86 5.43
CA PHE A 190 -19.14 5.95 6.22
C PHE A 190 -19.86 4.60 6.26
N MET A 191 -19.39 3.72 7.13
CA MET A 191 -19.88 2.35 7.24
C MET A 191 -21.30 2.33 7.82
N ALA A 192 -22.26 2.16 6.94
CA ALA A 192 -23.67 2.09 7.27
C ALA A 192 -24.31 0.72 6.95
N TYR A 193 -23.57 -0.15 6.26
CA TYR A 193 -24.05 -1.44 5.75
C TYR A 193 -23.15 -2.59 6.18
N ASP A 194 -23.74 -3.79 6.21
CA ASP A 194 -23.09 -5.09 6.37
C ASP A 194 -23.36 -5.92 5.11
N GLU A 195 -22.32 -6.21 4.33
CA GLU A 195 -22.42 -7.01 3.11
C GLU A 195 -22.55 -8.49 3.48
N GLN A 196 -23.57 -9.15 2.92
CA GLN A 196 -23.93 -10.52 3.20
C GLN A 196 -23.40 -11.46 2.12
N ALA A 197 -23.33 -12.77 2.40
CA ALA A 197 -22.82 -13.77 1.49
C ALA A 197 -23.61 -13.91 0.16
N ASP A 198 -24.83 -13.42 0.10
CA ASP A 198 -25.67 -13.36 -1.11
C ASP A 198 -25.49 -12.06 -1.91
N GLY A 199 -24.57 -11.18 -1.48
CA GLY A 199 -24.32 -9.88 -2.10
C GLY A 199 -25.31 -8.79 -1.71
N SER A 200 -26.23 -9.06 -0.77
CA SER A 200 -27.14 -8.03 -0.25
C SER A 200 -26.50 -7.17 0.82
N PHE A 201 -26.98 -5.92 0.96
CA PHE A 201 -26.51 -4.96 1.95
C PHE A 201 -27.58 -4.74 3.02
N VAL A 202 -27.25 -5.11 4.26
CA VAL A 202 -28.15 -4.93 5.41
C VAL A 202 -27.64 -3.72 6.24
N PRO A 203 -28.53 -2.81 6.68
CA PRO A 203 -28.10 -1.70 7.55
C PRO A 203 -27.42 -2.20 8.82
N LEU A 204 -26.24 -1.64 9.15
CA LEU A 204 -25.57 -1.87 10.42
C LEU A 204 -26.41 -1.37 11.60
N LYS A 205 -26.28 -2.04 12.76
CA LYS A 205 -26.92 -1.60 14.03
C LYS A 205 -26.42 -0.24 14.50
N GLN A 206 -25.17 0.08 14.18
CA GLN A 206 -24.55 1.37 14.47
C GLN A 206 -23.87 1.89 13.20
N ARG A 207 -23.86 3.20 13.02
CA ARG A 207 -23.13 3.85 11.94
C ARG A 207 -21.71 4.14 12.42
N ASN A 208 -20.73 3.72 11.65
CA ASN A 208 -19.34 3.90 12.01
C ASN A 208 -18.63 4.83 11.01
N VAL A 209 -17.57 5.46 11.49
CA VAL A 209 -16.59 6.13 10.64
C VAL A 209 -15.30 5.32 10.68
N ASP A 210 -14.76 5.02 9.53
CA ASP A 210 -13.40 4.54 9.33
C ASP A 210 -12.67 5.56 8.47
N THR A 211 -11.43 5.90 8.81
CA THR A 211 -10.63 6.76 7.96
C THR A 211 -9.26 6.17 7.73
N GLY A 212 -8.71 6.42 6.54
CA GLY A 212 -7.36 6.01 6.18
C GLY A 212 -6.62 7.13 5.45
N LEU A 213 -5.62 7.73 6.13
CA LEU A 213 -4.73 8.72 5.56
C LEU A 213 -3.36 8.06 5.31
N GLY A 214 -2.89 8.08 4.06
CA GLY A 214 -1.58 7.52 3.70
C GLY A 214 -0.44 8.40 4.22
N LEU A 215 0.30 7.90 5.22
CA LEU A 215 1.38 8.67 5.84
C LEU A 215 2.43 9.09 4.81
N GLU A 216 2.90 8.18 3.99
CA GLU A 216 3.95 8.42 2.98
C GLU A 216 3.52 9.45 1.93
N ARG A 217 2.24 9.40 1.50
CA ARG A 217 1.70 10.38 0.55
C ARG A 217 1.63 11.78 1.17
N VAL A 218 1.18 11.86 2.41
CA VAL A 218 1.12 13.15 3.13
C VAL A 218 2.52 13.70 3.43
N LEU A 219 3.48 12.84 3.78
CA LEU A 219 4.87 13.26 3.96
C LEU A 219 5.45 13.85 2.66
N ALA A 220 5.21 13.22 1.51
CA ALA A 220 5.64 13.77 0.22
C ALA A 220 5.02 15.14 -0.04
N VAL A 221 3.71 15.29 0.18
CA VAL A 221 3.00 16.57 0.04
C VAL A 221 3.60 17.63 0.94
N LEU A 222 3.89 17.33 2.22
CA LEU A 222 4.49 18.27 3.18
C LEU A 222 5.93 18.63 2.82
N ASN A 223 6.65 17.72 2.16
CA ASN A 223 8.00 17.97 1.64
C ASN A 223 7.99 18.67 0.26
N HIS A 224 6.81 19.01 -0.28
CA HIS A 224 6.62 19.58 -1.63
C HIS A 224 7.16 18.70 -2.75
N GLU A 225 7.07 17.37 -2.56
CA GLU A 225 7.49 16.37 -3.52
C GLU A 225 6.28 15.69 -4.16
N SER A 226 6.36 15.42 -5.46
CA SER A 226 5.36 14.62 -6.19
C SER A 226 5.71 13.13 -6.22
N ASP A 227 6.84 12.76 -5.63
CA ASP A 227 7.40 11.43 -5.56
C ASP A 227 7.63 11.04 -4.10
N ILE A 228 6.86 10.06 -3.59
CA ILE A 228 6.95 9.63 -2.20
C ILE A 228 8.35 9.13 -1.81
N TYR A 229 9.12 8.62 -2.77
CA TYR A 229 10.48 8.11 -2.54
C TYR A 229 11.53 9.23 -2.38
N LEU A 230 11.16 10.48 -2.60
CA LEU A 230 12.00 11.66 -2.31
C LEU A 230 11.69 12.27 -0.94
N SER A 231 10.69 11.74 -0.22
CA SER A 231 10.43 12.16 1.16
C SER A 231 11.59 11.77 2.09
N ASP A 232 11.67 12.43 3.24
CA ASP A 232 12.68 12.16 4.26
C ASP A 232 12.64 10.73 4.82
N LEU A 233 11.51 10.04 4.69
CA LEU A 233 11.36 8.63 5.04
C LEU A 233 12.18 7.70 4.12
N PHE A 234 12.23 7.99 2.82
CA PHE A 234 12.94 7.17 1.84
C PHE A 234 14.34 7.68 1.48
N GLN A 235 14.63 8.96 1.72
CA GLN A 235 15.92 9.57 1.39
C GLN A 235 17.14 8.79 1.91
N PRO A 236 17.18 8.25 3.15
CA PRO A 236 18.32 7.46 3.61
C PRO A 236 18.54 6.22 2.75
N ILE A 237 17.48 5.57 2.28
CA ILE A 237 17.53 4.38 1.41
C ILE A 237 18.04 4.78 0.03
N ILE A 238 17.47 5.81 -0.58
CA ILE A 238 17.87 6.30 -1.90
C ILE A 238 19.33 6.72 -1.92
N ASN A 239 19.78 7.52 -0.94
CA ASN A 239 21.16 7.97 -0.81
C ASN A 239 22.14 6.79 -0.64
N TYR A 240 21.75 5.77 0.14
CA TYR A 240 22.53 4.57 0.28
C TYR A 240 22.67 3.82 -1.06
N LEU A 241 21.56 3.61 -1.77
CA LEU A 241 21.56 2.94 -3.08
C LEU A 241 22.41 3.69 -4.12
N GLU A 242 22.32 5.01 -4.20
CA GLU A 242 23.18 5.82 -5.07
C GLU A 242 24.66 5.62 -4.74
N LYS A 243 25.02 5.68 -3.45
CA LYS A 243 26.39 5.52 -2.97
C LYS A 243 26.99 4.16 -3.35
N VAL A 244 26.23 3.06 -3.16
CA VAL A 244 26.77 1.70 -3.36
C VAL A 244 26.73 1.27 -4.81
N SER A 245 25.80 1.79 -5.61
CA SER A 245 25.67 1.47 -7.04
C SER A 245 26.52 2.35 -7.94
N GLY A 246 26.85 3.58 -7.50
CA GLY A 246 27.42 4.63 -8.35
C GLY A 246 26.42 5.18 -9.38
N ARG A 247 25.13 4.86 -9.25
CA ARG A 247 24.03 5.26 -10.14
C ARG A 247 23.22 6.38 -9.48
N ARG A 248 22.50 7.14 -10.27
CA ARG A 248 21.64 8.21 -9.78
C ARG A 248 20.17 7.76 -9.79
N TYR A 249 19.44 8.12 -8.77
CA TYR A 249 18.00 7.87 -8.67
C TYR A 249 17.25 8.32 -9.92
N LEU A 250 17.49 9.56 -10.38
CA LEU A 250 16.80 10.14 -11.53
C LEU A 250 17.07 9.42 -12.86
N ASP A 251 18.13 8.63 -12.96
CA ASP A 251 18.47 7.88 -14.18
C ASP A 251 17.83 6.47 -14.19
N GLU A 252 17.48 5.92 -12.99
CA GLU A 252 16.92 4.58 -12.84
C GLU A 252 15.76 4.54 -11.83
N VAL A 253 14.88 5.53 -11.90
CA VAL A 253 13.80 5.80 -10.92
C VAL A 253 13.04 4.53 -10.52
N ARG A 254 12.53 3.76 -11.52
CA ARG A 254 11.74 2.55 -11.29
C ARG A 254 12.51 1.50 -10.49
N THR A 255 13.79 1.29 -10.81
CA THR A 255 14.66 0.30 -10.13
C THR A 255 14.83 0.64 -8.65
N PHE A 256 15.15 1.91 -8.35
CA PHE A 256 15.36 2.37 -6.98
C PHE A 256 14.09 2.28 -6.14
N ARG A 257 12.94 2.69 -6.72
CA ARG A 257 11.64 2.62 -6.05
C ARG A 257 11.27 1.19 -5.67
N ILE A 258 11.39 0.25 -6.62
CA ILE A 258 11.09 -1.17 -6.36
C ILE A 258 11.99 -1.73 -5.26
N ILE A 259 13.30 -1.45 -5.28
CA ILE A 259 14.22 -1.93 -4.25
C ILE A 259 13.86 -1.35 -2.88
N ALA A 260 13.63 -0.05 -2.80
CA ALA A 260 13.29 0.63 -1.54
C ALA A 260 11.98 0.10 -0.93
N ASP A 261 10.92 0.01 -1.74
CA ASP A 261 9.62 -0.53 -1.32
C ASP A 261 9.70 -1.98 -0.87
N HIS A 262 10.27 -2.84 -1.72
CA HIS A 262 10.28 -4.28 -1.47
C HIS A 262 11.13 -4.66 -0.27
N LEU A 263 12.27 -3.97 -0.05
CA LEU A 263 13.07 -4.20 1.15
C LEU A 263 12.39 -3.63 2.41
N ARG A 264 11.67 -2.50 2.30
CA ARG A 264 10.88 -1.99 3.42
C ARG A 264 9.79 -2.99 3.81
N ALA A 265 8.98 -3.46 2.87
CA ALA A 265 7.98 -4.50 3.09
C ALA A 265 8.59 -5.79 3.68
N SER A 266 9.70 -6.27 3.12
CA SER A 266 10.39 -7.49 3.58
C SER A 266 10.93 -7.35 5.01
N THR A 267 11.51 -6.19 5.34
CA THR A 267 12.06 -5.89 6.67
C THR A 267 10.96 -5.90 7.73
N PHE A 268 9.80 -5.28 7.46
CA PHE A 268 8.66 -5.30 8.36
C PHE A 268 8.00 -6.67 8.49
N LEU A 269 7.89 -7.45 7.41
CA LEU A 269 7.38 -8.82 7.48
C LEU A 269 8.26 -9.73 8.34
N LEU A 270 9.59 -9.61 8.22
CA LEU A 270 10.53 -10.36 9.06
C LEU A 270 10.53 -9.88 10.51
N ALA A 271 10.22 -8.61 10.74
CA ALA A 271 10.11 -8.05 12.09
C ALA A 271 8.79 -8.41 12.78
N ASP A 272 7.76 -8.81 12.04
CA ASP A 272 6.43 -9.11 12.58
C ASP A 272 6.48 -10.22 13.65
N GLU A 273 5.62 -10.09 14.66
CA GLU A 273 5.57 -11.03 15.80
C GLU A 273 5.25 -12.45 15.37
N GLN A 274 4.48 -12.63 14.32
CA GLN A 274 4.15 -13.94 13.73
C GLN A 274 5.29 -14.54 12.88
N ALA A 275 6.44 -13.85 12.78
CA ALA A 275 7.71 -14.39 12.26
C ALA A 275 7.60 -15.02 10.86
N VAL A 276 7.12 -14.25 9.88
CA VAL A 276 7.07 -14.69 8.49
C VAL A 276 8.48 -14.90 7.95
N THR A 277 8.74 -16.05 7.33
CA THR A 277 10.00 -16.34 6.64
C THR A 277 9.78 -16.72 5.17
N PRO A 278 10.77 -16.49 4.27
CA PRO A 278 10.60 -16.82 2.86
C PRO A 278 10.25 -18.30 2.64
N SER A 279 9.11 -18.57 2.01
CA SER A 279 8.60 -19.93 1.76
C SER A 279 7.97 -20.06 0.37
N ASN A 280 7.36 -21.20 0.06
CA ASN A 280 6.64 -21.44 -1.20
C ASN A 280 5.13 -21.18 -1.08
N LYS A 281 4.64 -20.76 0.08
CA LYS A 281 3.20 -20.62 0.35
C LYS A 281 2.90 -19.34 1.10
N ASP A 282 1.68 -18.85 0.93
CA ASP A 282 1.05 -17.79 1.70
C ASP A 282 1.95 -16.54 1.86
N GLN A 283 2.01 -15.96 3.03
CA GLN A 283 2.80 -14.76 3.35
C GLN A 283 4.30 -14.94 3.01
N GLY A 284 4.84 -16.15 3.25
CA GLY A 284 6.23 -16.44 2.96
C GLY A 284 6.56 -16.47 1.45
N TYR A 285 5.57 -16.78 0.60
CA TYR A 285 5.73 -16.66 -0.85
C TYR A 285 5.82 -15.19 -1.28
N ILE A 286 4.99 -14.34 -0.73
CA ILE A 286 5.03 -12.89 -1.00
C ILE A 286 6.38 -12.32 -0.56
N LEU A 287 6.83 -12.61 0.65
CA LEU A 287 8.13 -12.18 1.15
C LEU A 287 9.28 -12.63 0.24
N ARG A 288 9.26 -13.89 -0.20
CA ARG A 288 10.25 -14.43 -1.15
C ARG A 288 10.21 -13.69 -2.49
N ARG A 289 9.02 -13.43 -3.04
CA ARG A 289 8.82 -12.70 -4.30
C ARG A 289 9.44 -11.31 -4.24
N LEU A 290 9.18 -10.55 -3.16
CA LEU A 290 9.72 -9.21 -2.95
C LEU A 290 11.26 -9.21 -2.92
N ILE A 291 11.87 -10.10 -2.11
CA ILE A 291 13.32 -10.20 -2.01
C ILE A 291 13.94 -10.57 -3.37
N ARG A 292 13.39 -11.58 -4.07
CA ARG A 292 13.94 -12.03 -5.36
C ARG A 292 13.83 -11.00 -6.45
N ARG A 293 12.74 -10.22 -6.48
CA ARG A 293 12.60 -9.11 -7.43
C ARG A 293 13.67 -8.05 -7.20
N ALA A 294 13.96 -7.69 -5.97
CA ALA A 294 15.06 -6.78 -5.63
C ALA A 294 16.44 -7.36 -6.01
N VAL A 295 16.70 -8.66 -5.75
CA VAL A 295 17.95 -9.34 -6.13
C VAL A 295 18.18 -9.25 -7.63
N ARG A 296 17.16 -9.50 -8.44
CA ARG A 296 17.26 -9.41 -9.91
C ARG A 296 17.67 -7.99 -10.35
N LEU A 297 17.08 -6.96 -9.75
CA LEU A 297 17.35 -5.57 -10.14
C LEU A 297 18.79 -5.13 -9.85
N VAL A 298 19.40 -5.64 -8.79
CA VAL A 298 20.81 -5.34 -8.45
C VAL A 298 21.82 -6.33 -9.04
N TYR A 299 21.38 -7.31 -9.83
CA TYR A 299 22.21 -8.41 -10.32
C TYR A 299 23.49 -7.95 -11.04
N ASN A 300 23.40 -6.89 -11.84
CA ASN A 300 24.53 -6.33 -12.58
C ASN A 300 25.21 -5.13 -11.88
N TRP A 301 24.92 -4.90 -10.61
CA TRP A 301 25.55 -3.83 -9.85
C TRP A 301 26.95 -4.21 -9.37
N PRO A 302 27.83 -3.23 -9.06
CA PRO A 302 29.25 -3.52 -8.80
C PRO A 302 29.51 -4.27 -7.49
N MET A 303 28.58 -4.19 -6.53
CA MET A 303 28.68 -4.87 -5.24
C MET A 303 27.80 -6.13 -5.21
N PRO A 304 28.10 -7.12 -4.35
CA PRO A 304 27.23 -8.28 -4.16
C PRO A 304 25.83 -7.91 -3.71
N ALA A 305 24.79 -8.55 -4.28
CA ALA A 305 23.40 -8.29 -3.93
C ALA A 305 23.13 -8.44 -2.42
N SER A 306 23.82 -9.37 -1.74
CA SER A 306 23.68 -9.55 -0.29
C SER A 306 24.15 -8.33 0.50
N GLU A 307 25.22 -7.67 0.09
CA GLU A 307 25.74 -6.47 0.75
C GLU A 307 24.83 -5.28 0.49
N ILE A 308 24.39 -5.09 -0.77
CA ILE A 308 23.50 -3.99 -1.14
C ILE A 308 22.17 -4.09 -0.39
N LEU A 309 21.48 -5.23 -0.49
CA LEU A 309 20.11 -5.35 0.00
C LEU A 309 20.05 -5.48 1.53
N SER A 310 21.06 -6.12 2.17
CA SER A 310 21.16 -6.08 3.63
C SER A 310 21.44 -4.66 4.13
N GLY A 311 22.27 -3.88 3.42
CA GLY A 311 22.50 -2.48 3.76
C GLY A 311 21.24 -1.61 3.60
N VAL A 312 20.35 -1.91 2.66
CA VAL A 312 19.02 -1.26 2.59
C VAL A 312 18.19 -1.57 3.82
N ALA A 313 18.14 -2.84 4.26
CA ALA A 313 17.45 -3.23 5.48
C ALA A 313 18.02 -2.50 6.72
N GLU A 314 19.34 -2.33 6.80
CA GLU A 314 19.99 -1.52 7.86
C GLU A 314 19.50 -0.05 7.85
N GLN A 315 19.37 0.58 6.68
CA GLN A 315 18.83 1.95 6.59
C GLN A 315 17.38 2.01 7.10
N ILE A 316 16.55 1.00 6.77
CA ILE A 316 15.16 0.92 7.22
C ILE A 316 15.10 0.78 8.75
N ILE A 317 15.89 -0.14 9.31
CA ILE A 317 15.96 -0.35 10.76
C ILE A 317 16.44 0.91 11.47
N ALA A 318 17.46 1.59 10.93
CA ALA A 318 17.99 2.82 11.51
C ALA A 318 16.97 3.97 11.47
N THR A 319 16.19 4.08 10.39
CA THR A 319 15.21 5.17 10.22
C THR A 319 13.94 4.94 11.05
N MET A 320 13.46 3.70 11.10
CA MET A 320 12.13 3.39 11.66
C MET A 320 12.18 2.66 13.02
N GLY A 321 13.36 2.27 13.50
CA GLY A 321 13.52 1.45 14.70
C GLY A 321 13.14 2.13 16.01
N GLU A 322 13.14 3.46 16.07
CA GLU A 322 12.64 4.21 17.23
C GLU A 322 11.10 4.08 17.33
N THR A 323 10.41 4.20 16.21
CA THR A 323 8.94 4.06 16.13
C THR A 323 8.49 2.61 16.24
N TYR A 324 9.26 1.69 15.67
CA TYR A 324 8.99 0.26 15.62
C TYR A 324 10.11 -0.56 16.26
N PRO A 325 10.14 -0.66 17.59
CA PRO A 325 11.24 -1.34 18.33
C PRO A 325 11.44 -2.80 17.96
N GLU A 326 10.43 -3.48 17.37
CA GLU A 326 10.54 -4.83 16.84
C GLU A 326 11.60 -4.95 15.73
N LEU A 327 11.81 -3.91 14.94
CA LEU A 327 12.87 -3.87 13.93
C LEU A 327 14.24 -4.01 14.56
N VAL A 328 14.48 -3.29 15.66
CA VAL A 328 15.76 -3.33 16.40
C VAL A 328 15.90 -4.66 17.15
N ARG A 329 14.83 -5.11 17.83
CA ARG A 329 14.87 -6.40 18.57
C ARG A 329 15.16 -7.60 17.68
N ARG A 330 14.73 -7.57 16.42
CA ARG A 330 14.89 -8.67 15.45
C ARG A 330 15.95 -8.42 14.40
N HIS A 331 16.78 -7.40 14.58
CA HIS A 331 17.82 -6.97 13.62
C HIS A 331 18.59 -8.15 13.03
N ASP A 332 19.27 -8.96 13.87
CA ASP A 332 20.12 -10.06 13.39
C ASP A 332 19.32 -11.11 12.61
N PHE A 333 18.08 -11.38 13.04
CA PHE A 333 17.18 -12.30 12.35
C PHE A 333 16.78 -11.75 10.96
N ILE A 334 16.43 -10.48 10.87
CA ILE A 334 16.05 -9.82 9.61
C ILE A 334 17.20 -9.92 8.61
N ILE A 335 18.39 -9.49 9.02
CA ILE A 335 19.58 -9.50 8.16
C ILE A 335 19.96 -10.93 7.74
N ALA A 336 19.89 -11.88 8.65
CA ALA A 336 20.20 -13.29 8.36
C ALA A 336 19.22 -13.91 7.36
N GLU A 337 17.91 -13.70 7.50
CA GLU A 337 16.90 -14.28 6.59
C GLU A 337 16.92 -13.61 5.19
N ILE A 338 17.10 -12.29 5.12
CA ILE A 338 17.31 -11.58 3.84
C ILE A 338 18.54 -12.15 3.14
N THR A 339 19.69 -12.20 3.82
CA THR A 339 20.95 -12.69 3.26
C THR A 339 20.83 -14.14 2.80
N LYS A 340 20.20 -14.98 3.57
CA LYS A 340 19.96 -16.40 3.25
C LYS A 340 19.13 -16.57 1.98
N GLU A 341 18.01 -15.85 1.83
CA GLU A 341 17.17 -15.94 0.63
C GLU A 341 17.90 -15.38 -0.60
N ILE A 342 18.65 -14.28 -0.46
CA ILE A 342 19.48 -13.71 -1.53
C ILE A 342 20.51 -14.74 -2.02
N ASN A 343 21.29 -15.33 -1.10
CA ASN A 343 22.31 -16.30 -1.45
C ASN A 343 21.70 -17.55 -2.11
N LYS A 344 20.57 -18.02 -1.60
CA LYS A 344 19.84 -19.15 -2.19
C LYS A 344 19.42 -18.85 -3.64
N PHE A 345 18.91 -17.66 -3.90
CA PHE A 345 18.45 -17.28 -5.24
C PHE A 345 19.60 -17.00 -6.19
N ASN A 346 20.67 -16.35 -5.75
CA ASN A 346 21.88 -16.08 -6.57
C ASN A 346 22.48 -17.37 -7.17
N HIS A 347 22.44 -18.50 -6.47
CA HIS A 347 22.92 -19.79 -7.01
C HIS A 347 22.19 -20.26 -8.27
N THR A 348 20.92 -19.84 -8.43
CA THR A 348 20.10 -20.27 -9.58
C THR A 348 19.86 -19.15 -10.59
N LEU A 349 20.00 -17.88 -10.18
CA LEU A 349 19.62 -16.71 -10.97
C LEU A 349 20.34 -16.66 -12.32
N ASP A 350 21.67 -16.79 -12.35
CA ASP A 350 22.46 -16.76 -13.62
C ASP A 350 22.03 -17.84 -14.61
N ARG A 351 21.83 -19.07 -14.12
CA ARG A 351 21.34 -20.19 -14.96
C ARG A 351 19.89 -19.96 -15.40
N GLY A 352 19.04 -19.45 -14.52
CA GLY A 352 17.67 -19.14 -14.83
C GLY A 352 17.53 -18.04 -15.89
N LEU A 353 18.33 -16.98 -15.81
CA LEU A 353 18.37 -15.91 -16.83
C LEU A 353 18.83 -16.43 -18.19
N LYS A 354 19.86 -17.30 -18.24
CA LYS A 354 20.30 -17.95 -19.49
C LYS A 354 19.21 -18.84 -20.08
N GLU A 355 18.54 -19.61 -19.24
CA GLU A 355 17.45 -20.49 -19.69
C GLU A 355 16.25 -19.65 -20.17
N PHE A 356 15.86 -18.60 -19.43
CA PHE A 356 14.83 -17.66 -19.84
C PHE A 356 15.15 -17.07 -21.24
N ALA A 357 16.38 -16.58 -21.45
CA ALA A 357 16.80 -16.02 -22.73
C ALA A 357 16.69 -17.04 -23.88
N ARG A 358 16.96 -18.33 -23.60
CA ARG A 358 16.78 -19.43 -24.57
C ARG A 358 15.29 -19.68 -24.89
N LEU A 359 14.43 -19.60 -23.89
CA LEU A 359 12.99 -19.90 -24.03
C LEU A 359 12.22 -18.80 -24.75
N VAL A 360 12.56 -17.52 -24.51
CA VAL A 360 11.87 -16.40 -25.19
C VAL A 360 11.98 -16.50 -26.71
N GLY A 361 13.16 -16.85 -27.25
CA GLY A 361 13.38 -17.07 -28.68
C GLY A 361 12.67 -16.05 -29.59
N ASP A 362 12.34 -16.48 -30.82
CA ASP A 362 11.64 -15.63 -31.80
C ASP A 362 10.12 -15.53 -31.54
N SER A 363 9.53 -16.46 -30.79
CA SER A 363 8.07 -16.51 -30.53
C SER A 363 7.59 -15.44 -29.57
N ARG A 364 8.47 -14.94 -28.71
CA ARG A 364 8.16 -13.98 -27.61
C ARG A 364 7.04 -14.45 -26.68
N LEU A 365 6.65 -15.72 -26.75
CA LEU A 365 5.69 -16.35 -25.86
C LEU A 365 6.40 -17.45 -25.06
N ILE A 366 6.37 -17.33 -23.73
CA ILE A 366 6.81 -18.37 -22.80
C ILE A 366 5.59 -19.27 -22.49
N SER A 367 5.72 -20.55 -22.75
CA SER A 367 4.65 -21.52 -22.42
C SER A 367 4.46 -21.66 -20.90
N GLY A 368 3.27 -22.11 -20.47
CA GLY A 368 3.00 -22.39 -19.06
C GLY A 368 3.99 -23.40 -18.47
N VAL A 369 4.28 -24.49 -19.19
CA VAL A 369 5.29 -25.52 -18.81
C VAL A 369 6.67 -24.90 -18.63
N ASP A 370 7.13 -24.04 -19.54
CA ASP A 370 8.44 -23.40 -19.45
C ASP A 370 8.48 -22.40 -18.27
N ALA A 371 7.43 -21.64 -18.07
CA ALA A 371 7.31 -20.72 -16.92
C ALA A 371 7.31 -21.52 -15.60
N PHE A 372 6.61 -22.66 -15.53
CA PHE A 372 6.62 -23.54 -14.36
C PHE A 372 8.00 -24.18 -14.12
N MET A 373 8.70 -24.56 -15.17
CA MET A 373 10.07 -25.05 -15.06
C MET A 373 11.02 -23.98 -14.51
N LEU A 374 10.88 -22.70 -14.96
CA LEU A 374 11.63 -21.57 -14.40
C LEU A 374 11.32 -21.37 -12.92
N TYR A 375 10.07 -21.50 -12.53
CA TYR A 375 9.63 -21.41 -11.12
C TYR A 375 10.21 -22.56 -10.28
N GLN A 376 10.01 -23.79 -10.72
CA GLN A 376 10.37 -24.99 -9.95
C GLN A 376 11.89 -25.19 -9.85
N SER A 377 12.62 -25.02 -10.98
CA SER A 377 14.04 -25.38 -11.09
C SER A 377 14.99 -24.23 -10.76
N TYR A 378 14.59 -22.99 -11.05
CA TYR A 378 15.42 -21.81 -10.87
C TYR A 378 14.89 -20.83 -9.83
N GLY A 379 13.66 -21.06 -9.36
CA GLY A 379 13.04 -20.24 -8.34
C GLY A 379 12.58 -18.86 -8.83
N PHE A 380 12.24 -18.73 -10.12
CA PHE A 380 11.66 -17.51 -10.67
C PHE A 380 10.18 -17.46 -10.33
N PRO A 381 9.71 -16.50 -9.53
CA PRO A 381 8.28 -16.28 -9.39
C PRO A 381 7.65 -16.04 -10.76
N LEU A 382 6.38 -16.43 -10.95
CA LEU A 382 5.67 -16.25 -12.23
C LEU A 382 5.73 -14.79 -12.68
N GLU A 383 5.52 -13.87 -11.76
CA GLU A 383 5.51 -12.43 -12.01
C GLU A 383 6.88 -11.91 -12.50
N MET A 384 7.97 -12.47 -11.98
CA MET A 384 9.30 -12.14 -12.47
C MET A 384 9.50 -12.63 -13.91
N THR A 385 8.99 -13.82 -14.24
CA THR A 385 9.01 -14.35 -15.61
C THR A 385 8.20 -13.47 -16.55
N LYS A 386 7.05 -12.97 -16.09
CA LYS A 386 6.19 -12.01 -16.81
C LYS A 386 6.93 -10.68 -17.06
N GLU A 387 7.55 -10.10 -16.05
CA GLU A 387 8.33 -8.85 -16.18
C GLU A 387 9.46 -9.02 -17.21
N LEU A 388 10.23 -10.10 -17.10
CA LEU A 388 11.32 -10.40 -18.03
C LEU A 388 10.80 -10.57 -19.46
N ALA A 389 9.65 -11.24 -19.65
CA ALA A 389 9.02 -11.40 -20.96
C ALA A 389 8.59 -10.05 -21.53
N GLN A 390 7.91 -9.21 -20.73
CA GLN A 390 7.47 -7.88 -21.12
C GLN A 390 8.65 -6.96 -21.51
N GLU A 391 9.75 -7.00 -20.77
CA GLU A 391 10.97 -6.24 -21.11
C GLU A 391 11.53 -6.60 -22.50
N GLN A 392 11.25 -7.82 -22.97
CA GLN A 392 11.64 -8.29 -24.31
C GLN A 392 10.49 -8.23 -25.34
N GLY A 393 9.36 -7.60 -24.97
CA GLY A 393 8.18 -7.47 -25.82
C GLY A 393 7.44 -8.81 -26.00
N GLY A 394 7.55 -9.70 -25.02
CA GLY A 394 6.91 -11.01 -24.99
C GLY A 394 5.81 -11.13 -23.94
N THR A 395 5.19 -12.31 -23.84
CA THR A 395 4.13 -12.67 -22.89
C THR A 395 4.38 -14.06 -22.31
N VAL A 396 3.61 -14.40 -21.25
CA VAL A 396 3.64 -15.72 -20.59
C VAL A 396 2.24 -16.31 -20.62
N ASP A 397 2.13 -17.61 -20.86
CA ASP A 397 0.90 -18.38 -20.73
C ASP A 397 0.63 -18.69 -19.25
N GLU A 398 -0.13 -17.78 -18.62
CA GLU A 398 -0.47 -17.87 -17.19
C GLU A 398 -1.44 -19.02 -16.90
N ALA A 399 -2.40 -19.28 -17.81
CA ALA A 399 -3.36 -20.36 -17.64
C ALA A 399 -2.64 -21.72 -17.65
N GLY A 400 -1.76 -21.94 -18.61
CA GLY A 400 -0.94 -23.15 -18.66
C GLY A 400 0.02 -23.31 -17.48
N PHE A 401 0.51 -22.19 -16.88
CA PHE A 401 1.30 -22.27 -15.65
C PHE A 401 0.48 -22.75 -14.44
N GLN A 402 -0.81 -22.39 -14.36
CA GLN A 402 -1.68 -22.81 -13.25
C GLN A 402 -2.11 -24.29 -13.35
N GLU A 403 -2.04 -24.85 -14.54
CA GLU A 403 -2.35 -26.27 -14.78
C GLU A 403 -1.23 -27.22 -14.33
N GLU A 404 0.01 -26.74 -14.22
CA GLU A 404 1.21 -27.49 -13.81
C GLU A 404 1.40 -27.47 -12.28
#